data_a797c5e858be8559ae4ab6831ce1f816
#
_entry.id   a797c5e858be8559ae4ab6831ce1f816
#
_cell.length_a   1.000
_cell.length_b   1.000
_cell.length_c   1.000
_cell.angle_alpha   90.00
_cell.angle_beta   90.00
_cell.angle_gamma   90.00
#
_symmetry.space_group_name_H-M   'P 1'
#
loop_
_entity.id
_entity.type
_entity.pdbx_description
1 polymer ?
#
loop_
_entity_poly.entity_id
_entity_poly.type
_entity_poly.pdbx_seq_one_letter_code
_entity_poly.pdbx_strand_id
1 'polypeptide(L)'
;MIQFPVSYTHLENSMLGLGMENDNYLKLEMYNVSNGKAKQISNKVLKRYMYSDALHDYKSIIVDKEKNLIGFKATLSNGNYEDVYVLYRFENNKFKKLAEVSVSGESCAVRGLYIDNYFYIVTLGKDVKVLDLNNYKVVKKIK
;
A
#
# COMPACT_ATOMS: atom_id res chain seq x y z
N MET A 1 -6.86 4.01 -17.40
CA MET A 1 -7.81 3.09 -16.74
C MET A 1 -7.04 1.99 -16.02
N ILE A 2 -7.42 1.69 -14.79
CA ILE A 2 -6.87 0.55 -14.06
C ILE A 2 -7.37 -0.75 -14.68
N GLN A 3 -6.46 -1.71 -14.87
CA GLN A 3 -6.79 -3.02 -15.40
C GLN A 3 -6.99 -4.03 -14.27
N PHE A 4 -7.73 -5.10 -14.53
CA PHE A 4 -7.89 -6.18 -13.56
C PHE A 4 -6.60 -7.00 -13.42
N PRO A 5 -6.34 -7.57 -12.24
CA PRO A 5 -7.10 -7.47 -11.02
C PRO A 5 -7.00 -6.09 -10.37
N VAL A 6 -8.03 -5.73 -9.62
CA VAL A 6 -8.14 -4.41 -8.99
C VAL A 6 -8.86 -4.51 -7.66
N SER A 7 -8.40 -3.71 -6.71
CA SER A 7 -9.00 -3.57 -5.39
C SER A 7 -9.41 -2.12 -5.16
N TYR A 8 -10.62 -1.90 -4.63
CA TYR A 8 -11.11 -0.57 -4.32
C TYR A 8 -11.41 -0.44 -2.84
N THR A 9 -11.01 0.68 -2.26
CA THR A 9 -11.32 1.03 -0.87
C THR A 9 -12.09 2.35 -0.85
N HIS A 10 -13.26 2.33 -0.24
CA HIS A 10 -14.12 3.51 -0.10
C HIS A 10 -13.69 4.36 1.11
N LEU A 11 -13.56 5.67 0.90
CA LEU A 11 -13.12 6.64 1.90
C LEU A 11 -14.07 7.84 1.88
N GLU A 12 -15.23 7.73 2.53
CA GLU A 12 -16.26 8.79 2.50
C GLU A 12 -16.56 9.24 1.06
N ASN A 13 -16.09 10.45 0.69
CA ASN A 13 -16.28 11.02 -0.64
C ASN A 13 -15.16 10.68 -1.62
N SER A 14 -14.30 9.76 -1.26
CA SER A 14 -13.16 9.34 -2.09
C SER A 14 -13.14 7.83 -2.22
N MET A 15 -12.47 7.35 -3.25
CA MET A 15 -12.25 5.93 -3.48
C MET A 15 -10.83 5.72 -3.97
N LEU A 16 -10.09 4.88 -3.25
CA LEU A 16 -8.74 4.48 -3.65
C LEU A 16 -8.82 3.21 -4.48
N GLY A 17 -8.20 3.21 -5.65
CA GLY A 17 -8.03 2.02 -6.47
C GLY A 17 -6.57 1.57 -6.48
N LEU A 18 -6.37 0.28 -6.29
CA LEU A 18 -5.07 -0.37 -6.51
C LEU A 18 -5.25 -1.41 -7.59
N GLY A 19 -4.54 -1.28 -8.68
CA GLY A 19 -4.64 -2.17 -9.82
C GLY A 19 -3.32 -2.30 -10.57
N MET A 20 -3.40 -2.72 -11.81
CA MET A 20 -2.24 -2.93 -12.66
C MET A 20 -2.28 -2.02 -13.88
N GLU A 21 -1.11 -1.59 -14.32
CA GLU A 21 -0.92 -0.92 -15.60
C GLU A 21 -0.32 -1.90 -16.59
N ASN A 22 -1.07 -2.24 -17.64
CA ASN A 22 -0.64 -3.16 -18.70
C ASN A 22 -0.10 -4.50 -18.18
N ASP A 23 -0.64 -5.00 -17.07
CA ASP A 23 -0.22 -6.23 -16.40
C ASP A 23 1.26 -6.28 -16.00
N ASN A 24 1.93 -5.13 -15.96
CA ASN A 24 3.36 -5.06 -15.65
C ASN A 24 3.66 -4.42 -14.30
N TYR A 25 2.92 -3.37 -13.94
CA TYR A 25 3.24 -2.57 -12.76
C TYR A 25 2.00 -2.26 -11.95
N LEU A 26 2.16 -2.11 -10.65
CA LEU A 26 1.10 -1.62 -9.79
C LEU A 26 0.74 -0.18 -10.14
N LYS A 27 -0.51 0.17 -9.91
CA LYS A 27 -1.02 1.52 -10.14
C LYS A 27 -1.98 1.91 -9.03
N LEU A 28 -1.80 3.12 -8.52
CA LEU A 28 -2.73 3.73 -7.58
C LEU A 28 -3.56 4.77 -8.31
N GLU A 29 -4.86 4.78 -8.05
CA GLU A 29 -5.76 5.81 -8.53
C GLU A 29 -6.61 6.33 -7.38
N MET A 30 -6.87 7.63 -7.38
CA MET A 30 -7.77 8.25 -6.42
C MET A 30 -8.95 8.88 -7.17
N TYR A 31 -10.14 8.62 -6.67
CA TYR A 31 -11.39 9.13 -7.23
C TYR A 31 -12.11 9.97 -6.21
N ASN A 32 -12.73 11.04 -6.67
CA ASN A 32 -13.74 11.76 -5.92
C ASN A 32 -15.10 11.15 -6.28
N VAL A 33 -15.87 10.78 -5.27
CA VAL A 33 -17.19 10.16 -5.45
C VAL A 33 -18.26 11.12 -4.95
N SER A 34 -19.12 11.59 -5.85
CA SER A 34 -20.23 12.44 -5.50
C SER A 34 -21.42 12.16 -6.42
N ASN A 35 -22.64 12.20 -5.84
CA ASN A 35 -23.89 11.98 -6.58
C ASN A 35 -23.89 10.69 -7.40
N GLY A 36 -23.31 9.62 -6.85
CA GLY A 36 -23.22 8.32 -7.53
C GLY A 36 -22.23 8.27 -8.68
N LYS A 37 -21.39 9.30 -8.85
CA LYS A 37 -20.39 9.36 -9.91
C LYS A 37 -18.99 9.40 -9.32
N ALA A 38 -18.07 8.68 -9.96
CA ALA A 38 -16.67 8.68 -9.59
C ALA A 38 -15.86 9.44 -10.64
N LYS A 39 -15.08 10.42 -10.20
CA LYS A 39 -14.17 11.18 -11.05
C LYS A 39 -12.74 10.97 -10.58
N GLN A 40 -11.87 10.53 -11.49
CA GLN A 40 -10.47 10.37 -11.18
C GLN A 40 -9.82 11.74 -10.94
N ILE A 41 -9.16 11.88 -9.78
CA ILE A 41 -8.44 13.10 -9.44
C ILE A 41 -6.93 12.92 -9.43
N SER A 42 -6.45 11.68 -9.40
CA SER A 42 -5.02 11.40 -9.45
C SER A 42 -4.77 9.95 -9.80
N ASN A 43 -3.61 9.69 -10.39
CA ASN A 43 -3.11 8.33 -10.60
C ASN A 43 -1.59 8.32 -10.51
N LYS A 44 -1.04 7.15 -10.18
CA LYS A 44 0.41 6.95 -10.18
C LYS A 44 0.73 5.51 -10.55
N VAL A 45 1.51 5.33 -11.62
CA VAL A 45 2.06 4.03 -11.98
C VAL A 45 3.30 3.79 -11.13
N LEU A 46 3.31 2.68 -10.40
CA LEU A 46 4.39 2.32 -9.50
C LEU A 46 5.34 1.35 -10.20
N LYS A 47 6.20 1.88 -11.07
CA LYS A 47 7.09 1.07 -11.92
C LYS A 47 8.09 0.21 -11.13
N ARG A 48 8.29 0.53 -9.86
CA ARG A 48 9.17 -0.24 -8.98
C ARG A 48 8.52 -1.57 -8.54
N TYR A 49 7.21 -1.70 -8.62
CA TYR A 49 6.47 -2.85 -8.09
C TYR A 49 5.65 -3.52 -9.17
N MET A 50 5.73 -4.86 -9.22
CA MET A 50 5.04 -5.66 -10.21
C MET A 50 3.79 -6.37 -9.69
N TYR A 51 3.61 -6.48 -8.37
CA TYR A 51 2.51 -7.25 -7.79
C TYR A 51 2.27 -6.87 -6.33
N SER A 52 1.04 -7.12 -5.87
CA SER A 52 0.65 -7.04 -4.46
C SER A 52 -0.50 -7.99 -4.17
N ASP A 53 -0.47 -8.63 -2.99
CA ASP A 53 -1.60 -9.43 -2.50
C ASP A 53 -2.87 -8.59 -2.35
N ALA A 54 -2.72 -7.30 -2.13
CA ALA A 54 -3.84 -6.38 -1.99
C ALA A 54 -4.71 -6.26 -3.25
N LEU A 55 -4.23 -6.75 -4.38
CA LEU A 55 -5.05 -6.85 -5.60
C LEU A 55 -6.20 -7.84 -5.45
N HIS A 56 -6.04 -8.85 -4.62
CA HIS A 56 -7.01 -9.95 -4.46
C HIS A 56 -7.58 -10.04 -3.05
N ASP A 57 -6.94 -9.44 -2.07
CA ASP A 57 -7.32 -9.52 -0.67
C ASP A 57 -7.38 -8.12 -0.06
N TYR A 58 -8.58 -7.60 0.10
CA TYR A 58 -8.80 -6.26 0.66
C TYR A 58 -8.27 -6.12 2.10
N LYS A 59 -8.06 -7.23 2.81
CA LYS A 59 -7.48 -7.21 4.15
C LYS A 59 -5.97 -7.00 4.13
N SER A 60 -5.35 -7.12 2.97
CA SER A 60 -3.91 -6.92 2.80
C SER A 60 -3.51 -5.46 2.62
N ILE A 61 -4.47 -4.57 2.49
CA ILE A 61 -4.21 -3.13 2.40
C ILE A 61 -4.76 -2.43 3.63
N ILE A 62 -3.98 -1.53 4.20
CA ILE A 62 -4.47 -0.62 5.22
C ILE A 62 -4.64 0.76 4.59
N VAL A 63 -5.81 1.35 4.80
CA VAL A 63 -6.09 2.70 4.35
C VAL A 63 -6.73 3.45 5.51
N ASP A 64 -6.08 4.50 5.98
CA ASP A 64 -6.57 5.32 7.08
C ASP A 64 -6.56 6.78 6.66
N LYS A 65 -7.75 7.37 6.63
CA LYS A 65 -7.91 8.75 6.20
C LYS A 65 -7.40 9.75 7.24
N GLU A 66 -7.62 9.50 8.53
CA GLU A 66 -7.19 10.41 9.59
C GLU A 66 -5.66 10.48 9.66
N LYS A 67 -5.00 9.34 9.60
CA LYS A 67 -3.54 9.25 9.60
C LYS A 67 -2.95 9.54 8.23
N ASN A 68 -3.77 9.55 7.20
CA ASN A 68 -3.34 9.67 5.81
C ASN A 68 -2.28 8.64 5.45
N LEU A 69 -2.61 7.37 5.70
CA LEU A 69 -1.74 6.23 5.45
C LEU A 69 -2.38 5.25 4.50
N ILE A 70 -1.60 4.81 3.52
CA ILE A 70 -1.93 3.73 2.60
C ILE A 70 -0.76 2.75 2.69
N GLY A 71 -1.01 1.51 3.12
CA GLY A 71 0.04 0.53 3.30
C GLY A 71 -0.29 -0.82 2.71
N PHE A 72 0.67 -1.44 2.06
CA PHE A 72 0.51 -2.77 1.47
C PHE A 72 1.86 -3.41 1.18
N LYS A 73 1.87 -4.75 1.08
CA LYS A 73 3.03 -5.49 0.61
C LYS A 73 3.10 -5.40 -0.91
N ALA A 74 4.29 -5.24 -1.46
CA ALA A 74 4.51 -5.21 -2.90
C ALA A 74 5.75 -6.03 -3.28
N THR A 75 5.73 -6.62 -4.47
CA THR A 75 6.87 -7.33 -5.01
C THR A 75 7.63 -6.41 -5.95
N LEU A 76 8.94 -6.33 -5.77
CA LEU A 76 9.81 -5.50 -6.62
C LEU A 76 9.86 -6.02 -8.06
N SER A 77 9.91 -5.10 -9.00
CA SER A 77 9.99 -5.42 -10.44
C SER A 77 11.44 -5.61 -10.93
N ASN A 78 12.36 -5.99 -10.03
CA ASN A 78 13.78 -6.15 -10.35
C ASN A 78 14.18 -7.57 -10.79
N GLY A 79 13.22 -8.49 -10.94
CA GLY A 79 13.48 -9.86 -11.35
C GLY A 79 13.87 -10.82 -10.22
N ASN A 80 14.08 -10.34 -9.01
CA ASN A 80 14.47 -11.18 -7.86
C ASN A 80 13.29 -11.59 -6.97
N TYR A 81 12.08 -11.15 -7.30
CA TYR A 81 10.86 -11.44 -6.53
C TYR A 81 10.95 -11.05 -5.05
N GLU A 82 11.69 -10.01 -4.76
CA GLU A 82 11.80 -9.49 -3.40
C GLU A 82 10.53 -8.75 -2.99
N ASP A 83 10.07 -9.00 -1.78
CA ASP A 83 8.89 -8.34 -1.23
C ASP A 83 9.30 -7.21 -0.28
N VAL A 84 8.53 -6.15 -0.34
CA VAL A 84 8.67 -4.99 0.54
C VAL A 84 7.29 -4.61 1.05
N TYR A 85 7.25 -3.93 2.19
CA TYR A 85 6.04 -3.25 2.65
C TYR A 85 6.20 -1.77 2.37
N VAL A 86 5.20 -1.16 1.73
CA VAL A 86 5.26 0.24 1.34
C VAL A 86 4.19 1.03 2.04
N LEU A 87 4.54 2.25 2.43
CA LEU A 87 3.61 3.25 2.97
C LEU A 87 3.58 4.43 2.03
N TYR A 88 2.37 4.85 1.71
CA TYR A 88 2.08 6.04 0.93
C TYR A 88 1.17 6.99 1.69
N ARG A 89 1.23 8.23 1.29
CA ARG A 89 0.32 9.30 1.69
C ARG A 89 -0.29 9.92 0.44
N PHE A 90 -1.52 10.38 0.54
CA PHE A 90 -2.14 11.15 -0.53
C PHE A 90 -2.36 12.59 -0.06
N GLU A 91 -1.61 13.52 -0.64
CA GLU A 91 -1.75 14.94 -0.34
C GLU A 91 -1.49 15.78 -1.57
N ASN A 92 -2.17 16.92 -1.67
CA ASN A 92 -2.08 17.83 -2.82
C ASN A 92 -2.32 17.10 -4.15
N ASN A 93 -3.30 16.18 -4.15
CA ASN A 93 -3.66 15.34 -5.31
C ASN A 93 -2.50 14.48 -5.83
N LYS A 94 -1.58 14.09 -4.97
CA LYS A 94 -0.44 13.25 -5.33
C LYS A 94 -0.22 12.14 -4.30
N PHE A 95 0.20 10.99 -4.80
CA PHE A 95 0.66 9.88 -3.95
C PHE A 95 2.14 10.07 -3.65
N LYS A 96 2.48 10.13 -2.37
CA LYS A 96 3.85 10.29 -1.90
C LYS A 96 4.27 9.05 -1.12
N LYS A 97 5.37 8.42 -1.52
CA LYS A 97 5.93 7.30 -0.78
C LYS A 97 6.60 7.79 0.50
N LEU A 98 6.22 7.22 1.64
CA LEU A 98 6.75 7.55 2.96
C LEU A 98 7.83 6.57 3.38
N ALA A 99 7.63 5.28 3.09
CA ALA A 99 8.56 4.24 3.50
C ALA A 99 8.48 3.03 2.58
N GLU A 100 9.59 2.32 2.49
CA GLU A 100 9.70 1.01 1.88
C GLU A 100 10.57 0.16 2.78
N VAL A 101 10.02 -0.94 3.28
CA VAL A 101 10.72 -1.80 4.25
C VAL A 101 10.76 -3.21 3.71
N SER A 102 11.95 -3.80 3.63
CA SER A 102 12.10 -5.19 3.21
C SER A 102 11.37 -6.13 4.16
N VAL A 103 10.61 -7.06 3.58
CA VAL A 103 9.95 -8.12 4.34
C VAL A 103 10.47 -9.44 3.82
N SER A 104 10.92 -10.28 4.72
CA SER A 104 11.55 -11.53 4.35
C SER A 104 10.55 -12.66 4.30
N GLY A 105 10.69 -13.51 3.31
CA GLY A 105 10.07 -14.82 3.31
C GLY A 105 9.08 -15.04 2.18
N GLU A 106 9.34 -16.12 1.50
CA GLU A 106 8.45 -16.61 0.48
C GLU A 106 7.08 -16.95 1.09
N SER A 107 6.04 -16.51 0.43
CA SER A 107 4.65 -16.87 0.73
C SER A 107 4.14 -16.51 2.12
N CYS A 108 4.79 -15.60 2.83
CA CYS A 108 4.31 -15.15 4.14
C CYS A 108 3.27 -14.05 3.98
N ALA A 109 2.18 -14.18 4.72
CA ALA A 109 1.22 -13.09 4.83
C ALA A 109 1.85 -11.95 5.63
N VAL A 110 1.72 -10.74 5.12
CA VAL A 110 2.21 -9.53 5.77
C VAL A 110 1.03 -8.59 6.00
N ARG A 111 0.92 -8.09 7.21
CA ARG A 111 -0.15 -7.15 7.60
C ARG A 111 0.46 -5.94 8.27
N GLY A 112 -0.14 -4.79 8.00
CA GLY A 112 0.21 -3.54 8.66
C GLY A 112 -0.86 -3.14 9.66
N LEU A 113 -0.46 -2.53 10.75
CA LEU A 113 -1.36 -1.86 11.68
C LEU A 113 -0.62 -0.72 12.36
N TYR A 114 -1.35 0.23 12.91
CA TYR A 114 -0.72 1.27 13.70
C TYR A 114 -1.33 1.33 15.11
N ILE A 115 -0.48 1.69 16.07
CA ILE A 115 -0.88 1.98 17.45
C ILE A 115 -0.15 3.26 17.82
N ASP A 116 -0.91 4.29 18.20
CA ASP A 116 -0.39 5.63 18.49
C ASP A 116 0.47 6.16 17.33
N ASN A 117 1.75 6.37 17.57
CA ASN A 117 2.66 6.95 16.57
C ASN A 117 3.61 5.92 15.95
N TYR A 118 3.26 4.63 16.04
CA TYR A 118 4.08 3.55 15.50
C TYR A 118 3.29 2.70 14.52
N PHE A 119 3.95 2.29 13.47
CA PHE A 119 3.39 1.38 12.47
C PHE A 119 4.09 0.04 12.58
N TYR A 120 3.28 -1.03 12.67
CA TYR A 120 3.75 -2.40 12.83
C TYR A 120 3.57 -3.15 11.53
N ILE A 121 4.67 -3.69 11.01
CA ILE A 121 4.65 -4.57 9.84
C ILE A 121 4.83 -5.99 10.37
N VAL A 122 3.74 -6.75 10.37
CA VAL A 122 3.70 -8.12 10.90
C VAL A 122 3.87 -9.11 9.78
N THR A 123 4.98 -9.84 9.79
CA THR A 123 5.21 -10.96 8.87
C THR A 123 4.88 -12.24 9.62
N LEU A 124 3.77 -12.87 9.27
CA LEU A 124 3.27 -14.03 10.01
C LEU A 124 4.30 -15.16 10.00
N GLY A 125 4.55 -15.68 11.21
CA GLY A 125 5.51 -16.76 11.41
C GLY A 125 6.98 -16.33 11.40
N LYS A 126 7.27 -15.03 11.31
CA LYS A 126 8.66 -14.53 11.27
C LYS A 126 8.96 -13.42 12.24
N ASP A 127 8.55 -12.20 11.93
CA ASP A 127 8.93 -11.05 12.75
C ASP A 127 7.89 -9.94 12.68
N VAL A 128 8.11 -8.93 13.51
CA VAL A 128 7.40 -7.67 13.49
C VAL A 128 8.42 -6.56 13.39
N LYS A 129 8.31 -5.72 12.38
CA LYS A 129 9.12 -4.50 12.27
C LYS A 129 8.27 -3.31 12.69
N VAL A 130 8.85 -2.44 13.49
CA VAL A 130 8.16 -1.26 14.02
C VAL A 130 8.77 -0.01 13.43
N LEU A 131 7.93 0.81 12.79
CA LEU A 131 8.31 2.11 12.24
C LEU A 131 7.81 3.23 13.13
N ASP A 132 8.63 4.24 13.31
CA ASP A 132 8.20 5.51 13.92
C ASP A 132 7.53 6.35 12.83
N LEU A 133 6.28 6.74 13.05
CA LEU A 133 5.51 7.55 12.09
C LEU A 133 5.94 9.02 12.05
N ASN A 134 6.84 9.46 12.92
CA ASN A 134 7.43 10.80 12.85
C ASN A 134 8.49 10.91 11.76
N ASN A 135 9.25 9.85 11.50
CA ASN A 135 10.34 9.87 10.55
C ASN A 135 10.33 8.69 9.56
N TYR A 136 9.38 7.77 9.68
CA TYR A 136 9.18 6.59 8.83
C TYR A 136 10.39 5.65 8.80
N LYS A 137 11.12 5.57 9.92
CA LYS A 137 12.27 4.68 10.06
C LYS A 137 11.94 3.50 10.95
N VAL A 138 12.53 2.35 10.64
CA VAL A 138 12.43 1.16 11.49
C VAL A 138 13.21 1.42 12.77
N VAL A 139 12.53 1.32 13.91
CA VAL A 139 13.13 1.55 15.23
C VAL A 139 13.28 0.27 16.03
N LYS A 140 12.56 -0.80 15.64
CA LYS A 140 12.61 -2.07 16.35
C LYS A 140 12.23 -3.23 15.44
N LYS A 141 12.85 -4.39 15.71
CA LYS A 141 12.47 -5.67 15.10
C LYS A 141 12.22 -6.67 16.23
N ILE A 142 11.03 -7.27 16.21
CA ILE A 142 10.61 -8.27 17.21
C ILE A 142 10.51 -9.62 16.50
N LYS A 143 11.21 -10.61 17.00
CA LYS A 143 11.14 -11.97 16.44
C LYS A 143 10.21 -12.86 17.22
#